data_8d2cba485396d2a6fc2937dbfeca9df3
#
_entry.id   8d2cba485396d2a6fc2937dbfeca9df3
#
_cell.length_a   1.000
_cell.length_b   1.000
_cell.length_c   1.000
_cell.angle_alpha   90.00
_cell.angle_beta   90.00
_cell.angle_gamma   90.00
#
_symmetry.space_group_name_H-M   'P 1'
#
loop_
_entity.id
_entity.type
_entity.pdbx_description
1 polymer ?
#
loop_
_entity_poly.entity_id
_entity_poly.type
_entity_poly.pdbx_seq_one_letter_code
_entity_poly.pdbx_strand_id
1 'polypeptide(L)'
;MKLELFRSLWGYAEQRANACREARGAGFTGIEARLPQTPAERRELGALLEGEGLAYIAILFTGGAVLPDQGLTPTEHLRDLERQLDASAELEPRFVNVLAGNDRWSTTQQLDFLGQAQEIARRGGHLCSFETHRARCLATPWVTLEIARQLPELLFTTDISHWVVGCERLLDDPADDLGDFVSRVHHIQARVGYDQGPQVP
;
A
#
# COMPACT_ATOMS: atom_id res chain seq x y z
N MET A 1 -1.48 -1.51 -23.19
CA MET A 1 -1.64 -1.29 -21.74
C MET A 1 -2.62 -0.13 -21.54
N LYS A 2 -3.64 -0.27 -20.70
CA LYS A 2 -4.54 0.84 -20.32
C LYS A 2 -4.08 1.36 -18.95
N LEU A 3 -3.75 2.65 -18.88
CA LEU A 3 -3.43 3.31 -17.62
C LEU A 3 -4.73 3.72 -16.92
N GLU A 4 -4.91 3.35 -15.66
CA GLU A 4 -5.99 3.83 -14.80
C GLU A 4 -5.41 4.76 -13.75
N LEU A 5 -5.99 5.94 -13.59
CA LEU A 5 -5.53 6.95 -12.63
C LEU A 5 -6.43 6.96 -11.40
N PHE A 6 -5.82 6.84 -10.23
CA PHE A 6 -6.51 6.95 -8.94
C PHE A 6 -6.00 8.16 -8.19
N ARG A 7 -6.93 8.95 -7.64
CA ARG A 7 -6.56 10.09 -6.80
C ARG A 7 -6.34 9.62 -5.37
N SER A 8 -5.16 9.87 -4.82
CA SER A 8 -4.93 9.65 -3.39
C SER A 8 -5.72 10.65 -2.56
N LEU A 9 -6.43 10.14 -1.54
CA LEU A 9 -7.11 10.97 -0.54
C LEU A 9 -6.28 11.16 0.73
N TRP A 10 -4.98 10.98 0.66
CA TRP A 10 -4.08 11.27 1.77
C TRP A 10 -4.20 12.74 2.17
N GLY A 11 -4.51 13.02 3.44
CA GLY A 11 -4.73 14.38 3.93
C GLY A 11 -6.15 14.95 3.71
N TYR A 12 -7.04 14.26 3.01
CA TYR A 12 -8.40 14.73 2.69
C TYR A 12 -9.51 14.04 3.50
N ALA A 13 -9.21 13.44 4.64
CA ALA A 13 -10.18 12.63 5.40
C ALA A 13 -11.49 13.39 5.75
N GLU A 14 -11.39 14.68 6.06
CA GLU A 14 -12.56 15.53 6.41
C GLU A 14 -13.29 16.12 5.19
N GLN A 15 -12.71 15.98 3.99
CA GLN A 15 -13.23 16.57 2.75
C GLN A 15 -13.53 15.52 1.68
N ARG A 16 -13.79 14.26 2.06
CA ARG A 16 -13.92 13.12 1.14
C ARG A 16 -14.90 13.38 0.00
N ALA A 17 -16.09 13.91 0.30
CA ALA A 17 -17.10 14.17 -0.71
C ALA A 17 -16.63 15.19 -1.78
N ASN A 18 -15.91 16.22 -1.36
CA ASN A 18 -15.33 17.20 -2.26
C ASN A 18 -14.23 16.58 -3.13
N ALA A 19 -13.33 15.84 -2.49
CA ALA A 19 -12.22 15.18 -3.16
C ALA A 19 -12.70 14.14 -4.20
N CYS A 20 -13.80 13.40 -3.91
CA CYS A 20 -14.41 12.48 -4.88
C CYS A 20 -14.99 13.23 -6.09
N ARG A 21 -15.74 14.32 -5.87
CA ARG A 21 -16.27 15.15 -6.98
C ARG A 21 -15.14 15.73 -7.86
N GLU A 22 -14.09 16.24 -7.23
CA GLU A 22 -12.92 16.77 -7.94
C GLU A 22 -12.19 15.65 -8.71
N ALA A 23 -12.01 14.47 -8.13
CA ALA A 23 -11.44 13.31 -8.82
C ALA A 23 -12.27 12.95 -10.05
N ARG A 24 -13.59 12.85 -9.91
CA ARG A 24 -14.52 12.60 -11.03
C ARG A 24 -14.39 13.68 -12.10
N GLY A 25 -14.44 14.95 -11.71
CA GLY A 25 -14.33 16.10 -12.65
C GLY A 25 -12.99 16.15 -13.38
N ALA A 26 -11.91 15.69 -12.75
CA ALA A 26 -10.57 15.61 -13.36
C ALA A 26 -10.33 14.34 -14.19
N GLY A 27 -11.32 13.44 -14.30
CA GLY A 27 -11.23 12.23 -15.14
C GLY A 27 -10.47 11.06 -14.49
N PHE A 28 -10.30 11.05 -13.17
CA PHE A 28 -9.76 9.88 -12.48
C PHE A 28 -10.72 8.69 -12.57
N THR A 29 -10.17 7.49 -12.67
CA THR A 29 -10.92 6.23 -12.64
C THR A 29 -11.50 5.95 -11.26
N GLY A 30 -10.79 6.36 -10.21
CA GLY A 30 -11.17 6.10 -8.83
C GLY A 30 -10.35 6.89 -7.82
N ILE A 31 -10.49 6.51 -6.57
CA ILE A 31 -9.71 7.04 -5.46
C ILE A 31 -8.91 5.94 -4.76
N GLU A 32 -7.79 6.32 -4.17
CA GLU A 32 -7.04 5.52 -3.23
C GLU A 32 -7.11 6.16 -1.85
N ALA A 33 -7.60 5.42 -0.86
CA ALA A 33 -7.78 5.94 0.48
C ALA A 33 -7.68 4.84 1.54
N ARG A 34 -7.30 5.25 2.76
CA ARG A 34 -7.32 4.36 3.92
C ARG A 34 -8.71 3.77 4.13
N LEU A 35 -8.76 2.47 4.41
CA LEU A 35 -10.01 1.79 4.78
C LEU A 35 -10.63 2.46 6.02
N PRO A 36 -11.89 2.92 5.95
CA PRO A 36 -12.58 3.47 7.11
C PRO A 36 -12.78 2.41 8.21
N GLN A 37 -12.57 2.80 9.46
CA GLN A 37 -12.51 1.86 10.57
C GLN A 37 -13.88 1.37 11.01
N THR A 38 -14.91 2.20 10.88
CA THR A 38 -16.28 1.85 11.30
C THR A 38 -17.16 1.43 10.12
N PRO A 39 -18.14 0.52 10.32
CA PRO A 39 -19.11 0.19 9.29
C PRO A 39 -19.91 1.39 8.78
N ALA A 40 -20.17 2.39 9.64
CA ALA A 40 -20.87 3.60 9.22
C ALA A 40 -20.06 4.43 8.22
N GLU A 41 -18.78 4.65 8.50
CA GLU A 41 -17.87 5.36 7.58
C GLU A 41 -17.66 4.59 6.27
N ARG A 42 -17.62 3.24 6.30
CA ARG A 42 -17.54 2.43 5.09
C ARG A 42 -18.79 2.58 4.22
N ARG A 43 -19.98 2.55 4.82
CA ARG A 43 -21.23 2.82 4.07
C ARG A 43 -21.26 4.22 3.48
N GLU A 44 -20.80 5.22 4.22
CA GLU A 44 -20.71 6.60 3.71
C GLU A 44 -19.76 6.69 2.51
N LEU A 45 -18.57 6.10 2.63
CA LEU A 45 -17.62 6.07 1.51
C LEU A 45 -18.19 5.29 0.31
N GLY A 46 -18.84 4.14 0.54
CA GLY A 46 -19.47 3.36 -0.52
C GLY A 46 -20.52 4.15 -1.29
N ALA A 47 -21.38 4.89 -0.58
CA ALA A 47 -22.38 5.77 -1.20
C ALA A 47 -21.75 6.92 -2.03
N LEU A 48 -20.63 7.48 -1.57
CA LEU A 48 -19.87 8.48 -2.33
C LEU A 48 -19.27 7.89 -3.60
N LEU A 49 -18.65 6.71 -3.51
CA LEU A 49 -18.04 6.01 -4.66
C LEU A 49 -19.10 5.68 -5.72
N GLU A 50 -20.23 5.12 -5.30
CA GLU A 50 -21.35 4.79 -6.17
C GLU A 50 -21.93 6.06 -6.83
N GLY A 51 -22.19 7.11 -6.04
CA GLY A 51 -22.76 8.37 -6.53
C GLY A 51 -21.88 9.08 -7.57
N GLU A 52 -20.57 8.99 -7.42
CA GLU A 52 -19.60 9.59 -8.36
C GLU A 52 -19.12 8.62 -9.45
N GLY A 53 -19.49 7.35 -9.39
CA GLY A 53 -19.04 6.31 -10.31
C GLY A 53 -17.52 6.09 -10.26
N LEU A 54 -16.95 6.12 -9.07
CA LEU A 54 -15.51 5.97 -8.83
C LEU A 54 -15.16 4.57 -8.32
N ALA A 55 -14.10 3.99 -8.84
CA ALA A 55 -13.49 2.78 -8.28
C ALA A 55 -12.68 3.10 -7.00
N TYR A 56 -12.38 2.07 -6.21
CA TYR A 56 -11.66 2.20 -4.95
C TYR A 56 -10.43 1.32 -4.88
N ILE A 57 -9.33 1.88 -4.37
CA ILE A 57 -8.15 1.16 -3.87
C ILE A 57 -8.12 1.35 -2.35
N ALA A 58 -8.18 0.25 -1.61
CA ALA A 58 -8.10 0.29 -0.15
C ALA A 58 -6.65 0.35 0.30
N ILE A 59 -6.29 1.29 1.19
CA ILE A 59 -5.01 1.29 1.89
C ILE A 59 -5.22 0.69 3.28
N LEU A 60 -4.45 -0.36 3.60
CA LEU A 60 -4.42 -1.00 4.91
C LEU A 60 -3.06 -0.82 5.58
N PHE A 61 -3.08 -0.64 6.90
CA PHE A 61 -1.89 -0.58 7.74
C PHE A 61 -1.92 -1.72 8.74
N THR A 62 -1.01 -2.67 8.64
CA THR A 62 -0.90 -3.70 9.67
C THR A 62 -0.26 -3.14 10.94
N GLY A 63 -0.79 -3.53 12.11
CA GLY A 63 -0.27 -3.07 13.39
C GLY A 63 -0.58 -1.61 13.72
N GLY A 64 -1.74 -1.11 13.25
CA GLY A 64 -2.37 0.11 13.71
C GLY A 64 -2.32 1.31 12.77
N ALA A 65 -1.23 2.03 12.66
CA ALA A 65 -1.14 3.30 11.91
C ALA A 65 -0.02 3.28 10.85
N VAL A 66 0.24 4.42 10.22
CA VAL A 66 1.36 4.59 9.25
C VAL A 66 2.68 4.11 9.84
N LEU A 67 2.99 4.52 11.07
CA LEU A 67 4.03 3.90 11.87
C LEU A 67 3.40 2.76 12.66
N PRO A 68 3.89 1.52 12.52
CA PRO A 68 3.33 0.38 13.26
C PRO A 68 3.64 0.51 14.76
N ASP A 69 2.75 -0.02 15.58
CA ASP A 69 3.06 -0.21 16.99
C ASP A 69 4.26 -1.16 17.12
N GLN A 70 5.32 -0.66 17.74
CA GLN A 70 6.60 -1.37 17.86
C GLN A 70 6.56 -2.56 18.82
N GLY A 71 5.52 -2.67 19.65
CA GLY A 71 5.30 -3.77 20.57
C GLY A 71 4.58 -4.97 19.97
N LEU A 72 3.95 -4.81 18.80
CA LEU A 72 3.18 -5.88 18.19
C LEU A 72 4.04 -6.91 17.48
N THR A 73 3.66 -8.17 17.64
CA THR A 73 4.29 -9.33 17.02
C THR A 73 3.83 -9.52 15.56
N PRO A 74 4.58 -10.27 14.73
CA PRO A 74 4.12 -10.66 13.38
C PRO A 74 2.72 -11.31 13.37
N THR A 75 2.41 -12.15 14.35
CA THR A 75 1.10 -12.81 14.47
C THR A 75 -0.04 -11.80 14.70
N GLU A 76 0.19 -10.78 15.51
CA GLU A 76 -0.81 -9.74 15.75
C GLU A 76 -1.03 -8.88 14.49
N HIS A 77 0.03 -8.58 13.75
CA HIS A 77 -0.08 -7.93 12.44
C HIS A 77 -0.88 -8.76 11.43
N LEU A 78 -0.70 -10.10 11.39
CA LEU A 78 -1.47 -10.98 10.50
C LEU A 78 -2.96 -11.01 10.87
N ARG A 79 -3.30 -11.09 12.15
CA ARG A 79 -4.70 -11.01 12.61
C ARG A 79 -5.35 -9.67 12.27
N ASP A 80 -4.59 -8.58 12.42
CA ASP A 80 -5.06 -7.24 12.05
C ASP A 80 -5.28 -7.14 10.53
N LEU A 81 -4.39 -7.70 9.71
CA LEU A 81 -4.54 -7.76 8.27
C LEU A 81 -5.81 -8.52 7.87
N GLU A 82 -6.01 -9.75 8.38
CA GLU A 82 -7.17 -10.56 8.07
C GLU A 82 -8.48 -9.82 8.39
N ARG A 83 -8.59 -9.26 9.59
CA ARG A 83 -9.73 -8.44 10.00
C ARG A 83 -9.99 -7.24 9.06
N GLN A 84 -8.93 -6.55 8.61
CA GLN A 84 -9.08 -5.41 7.72
C GLN A 84 -9.42 -5.84 6.28
N LEU A 85 -8.91 -6.97 5.80
CA LEU A 85 -9.27 -7.53 4.51
C LEU A 85 -10.75 -7.89 4.46
N ASP A 86 -11.26 -8.59 5.49
CA ASP A 86 -12.68 -8.91 5.61
C ASP A 86 -13.55 -7.63 5.58
N ALA A 87 -13.15 -6.62 6.34
CA ALA A 87 -13.87 -5.34 6.37
C ALA A 87 -13.79 -4.57 5.04
N SER A 88 -12.71 -4.72 4.27
CA SER A 88 -12.55 -4.05 2.99
C SER A 88 -13.48 -4.59 1.91
N ALA A 89 -13.91 -5.85 2.03
CA ALA A 89 -14.83 -6.48 1.09
C ALA A 89 -16.17 -5.72 0.96
N GLU A 90 -16.61 -5.01 2.00
CA GLU A 90 -17.82 -4.16 1.96
C GLU A 90 -17.75 -3.05 0.89
N LEU A 91 -16.55 -2.67 0.45
CA LEU A 91 -16.33 -1.59 -0.52
C LEU A 91 -15.86 -2.08 -1.90
N GLU A 92 -15.78 -3.39 -2.08
CA GLU A 92 -15.39 -4.05 -3.35
C GLU A 92 -14.15 -3.38 -4.01
N PRO A 93 -13.00 -3.25 -3.30
CA PRO A 93 -11.85 -2.55 -3.83
C PRO A 93 -11.29 -3.27 -5.08
N ARG A 94 -10.78 -2.50 -6.04
CA ARG A 94 -10.05 -3.04 -7.21
C ARG A 94 -8.90 -3.94 -6.80
N PHE A 95 -8.17 -3.52 -5.79
CA PHE A 95 -7.18 -4.26 -5.05
C PHE A 95 -6.93 -3.56 -3.71
N VAL A 96 -6.13 -4.20 -2.86
CA VAL A 96 -5.77 -3.68 -1.54
C VAL A 96 -4.28 -3.38 -1.53
N ASN A 97 -3.93 -2.12 -1.22
CA ASN A 97 -2.56 -1.69 -0.96
C ASN A 97 -2.24 -1.86 0.53
N VAL A 98 -1.23 -2.63 0.87
CA VAL A 98 -0.90 -3.00 2.26
C VAL A 98 0.45 -2.43 2.67
N LEU A 99 0.43 -1.53 3.66
CA LEU A 99 1.64 -1.13 4.39
C LEU A 99 1.92 -2.19 5.47
N ALA A 100 2.82 -3.12 5.16
CA ALA A 100 2.94 -4.40 5.82
C ALA A 100 4.10 -4.47 6.83
N GLY A 101 3.81 -4.98 8.02
CA GLY A 101 4.80 -5.38 9.02
C GLY A 101 5.63 -4.23 9.62
N ASN A 102 6.88 -4.54 9.95
CA ASN A 102 7.77 -3.65 10.70
C ASN A 102 9.21 -3.86 10.22
N ASP A 103 9.97 -2.78 9.97
CA ASP A 103 11.36 -2.80 9.53
C ASP A 103 12.36 -3.28 10.60
N ARG A 104 11.95 -3.30 11.87
CA ARG A 104 12.78 -3.82 12.97
C ARG A 104 12.85 -5.34 13.04
N TRP A 105 11.96 -6.04 12.33
CA TRP A 105 12.02 -7.50 12.27
C TRP A 105 13.21 -7.96 11.44
N SER A 106 13.78 -9.12 11.80
CA SER A 106 14.80 -9.73 10.95
C SER A 106 14.23 -10.03 9.55
N THR A 107 15.10 -10.11 8.55
CA THR A 107 14.69 -10.46 7.17
C THR A 107 13.91 -11.77 7.13
N THR A 108 14.31 -12.76 7.93
CA THR A 108 13.57 -14.04 8.04
C THR A 108 12.15 -13.82 8.57
N GLN A 109 11.98 -13.01 9.61
CA GLN A 109 10.63 -12.69 10.14
C GLN A 109 9.80 -11.91 9.14
N GLN A 110 10.39 -10.97 8.41
CA GLN A 110 9.71 -10.22 7.36
C GLN A 110 9.26 -11.12 6.21
N LEU A 111 10.11 -12.05 5.80
CA LEU A 111 9.83 -13.04 4.76
C LEU A 111 8.69 -13.96 5.16
N ASP A 112 8.77 -14.56 6.35
CA ASP A 112 7.71 -15.43 6.89
C ASP A 112 6.38 -14.68 7.02
N PHE A 113 6.42 -13.44 7.52
CA PHE A 113 5.24 -12.60 7.66
C PHE A 113 4.60 -12.28 6.29
N LEU A 114 5.38 -11.84 5.31
CA LEU A 114 4.85 -11.49 3.98
C LEU A 114 4.31 -12.71 3.24
N GLY A 115 4.95 -13.88 3.37
CA GLY A 115 4.45 -15.13 2.83
C GLY A 115 3.08 -15.52 3.43
N GLN A 116 2.94 -15.40 4.74
CA GLN A 116 1.66 -15.65 5.41
C GLN A 116 0.60 -14.59 5.07
N ALA A 117 0.98 -13.32 4.97
CA ALA A 117 0.09 -12.23 4.58
C ALA A 117 -0.47 -12.43 3.16
N GLN A 118 0.38 -12.84 2.23
CA GLN A 118 -0.02 -13.19 0.87
C GLN A 118 -1.00 -14.38 0.85
N GLU A 119 -0.73 -15.41 1.64
CA GLU A 119 -1.61 -16.59 1.73
C GLU A 119 -2.98 -16.24 2.36
N ILE A 120 -3.02 -15.38 3.37
CA ILE A 120 -4.28 -14.86 3.94
C ILE A 120 -5.08 -14.13 2.86
N ALA A 121 -4.44 -13.23 2.12
CA ALA A 121 -5.10 -12.49 1.03
C ALA A 121 -5.64 -13.45 -0.05
N ARG A 122 -4.83 -14.41 -0.49
CA ARG A 122 -5.23 -15.40 -1.50
C ARG A 122 -6.43 -16.25 -1.06
N ARG A 123 -6.43 -16.73 0.19
CA ARG A 123 -7.55 -17.51 0.75
C ARG A 123 -8.83 -16.70 0.87
N GLY A 124 -8.72 -15.41 1.20
CA GLY A 124 -9.84 -14.47 1.26
C GLY A 124 -10.33 -14.00 -0.12
N GLY A 125 -9.64 -14.36 -1.21
CA GLY A 125 -9.98 -13.89 -2.56
C GLY A 125 -9.63 -12.44 -2.82
N HIS A 126 -8.73 -11.85 -2.00
CA HIS A 126 -8.30 -10.47 -2.14
C HIS A 126 -7.06 -10.35 -3.02
N LEU A 127 -7.09 -9.44 -4.00
CA LEU A 127 -5.91 -9.01 -4.71
C LEU A 127 -5.18 -7.98 -3.85
N CYS A 128 -3.99 -8.32 -3.37
CA CYS A 128 -3.16 -7.43 -2.54
C CYS A 128 -1.84 -7.10 -3.23
N SER A 129 -1.39 -5.87 -3.05
CA SER A 129 -0.02 -5.44 -3.32
C SER A 129 0.60 -4.82 -2.06
N PHE A 130 1.91 -4.99 -1.89
CA PHE A 130 2.60 -4.59 -0.68
C PHE A 130 3.47 -3.36 -0.96
N GLU A 131 3.28 -2.30 -0.16
CA GLU A 131 3.87 -1.00 -0.42
C GLU A 131 5.32 -0.90 0.07
N THR A 132 6.16 -0.29 -0.76
CA THR A 132 7.50 0.14 -0.38
C THR A 132 7.39 1.36 0.53
N HIS A 133 7.58 1.15 1.84
CA HIS A 133 7.36 2.21 2.82
C HIS A 133 8.36 2.11 3.98
N ARG A 134 8.94 3.25 4.37
CA ARG A 134 9.79 3.36 5.57
C ARG A 134 9.04 2.86 6.80
N ALA A 135 9.77 2.30 7.77
CA ALA A 135 9.22 1.67 8.98
C ALA A 135 8.36 0.41 8.73
N ARG A 136 8.37 -0.16 7.52
CA ARG A 136 7.64 -1.37 7.12
C ARG A 136 8.60 -2.44 6.59
N CYS A 137 8.13 -3.65 6.33
CA CYS A 137 8.99 -4.73 5.82
C CYS A 137 9.75 -4.35 4.54
N LEU A 138 9.14 -3.59 3.65
CA LEU A 138 9.74 -3.17 2.37
C LEU A 138 10.39 -1.79 2.46
N ALA A 139 11.07 -1.51 3.59
CA ALA A 139 11.63 -0.19 3.88
C ALA A 139 12.83 0.18 3.00
N THR A 140 13.58 -0.81 2.51
CA THR A 140 14.77 -0.58 1.69
C THR A 140 14.76 -1.43 0.44
N PRO A 141 15.41 -0.99 -0.67
CA PRO A 141 15.49 -1.77 -1.89
C PRO A 141 16.19 -3.13 -1.66
N TRP A 142 17.21 -3.19 -0.83
CA TRP A 142 18.02 -4.39 -0.64
C TRP A 142 17.24 -5.53 0.02
N VAL A 143 16.55 -5.23 1.11
CA VAL A 143 15.67 -6.20 1.78
C VAL A 143 14.51 -6.60 0.87
N THR A 144 13.94 -5.64 0.15
CA THR A 144 12.83 -5.91 -0.77
C THR A 144 13.25 -6.85 -1.91
N LEU A 145 14.44 -6.65 -2.49
CA LEU A 145 14.96 -7.55 -3.54
C LEU A 145 15.20 -8.96 -3.02
N GLU A 146 15.70 -9.11 -1.79
CA GLU A 146 15.87 -10.42 -1.17
C GLU A 146 14.52 -11.13 -0.98
N ILE A 147 13.53 -10.43 -0.45
CA ILE A 147 12.16 -10.92 -0.29
C ILE A 147 11.54 -11.24 -1.65
N ALA A 148 11.71 -10.36 -2.62
CA ALA A 148 11.19 -10.54 -3.97
C ALA A 148 11.68 -11.82 -4.63
N ARG A 149 12.93 -12.20 -4.45
CA ARG A 149 13.51 -13.45 -4.99
C ARG A 149 12.94 -14.70 -4.33
N GLN A 150 12.59 -14.62 -3.05
CA GLN A 150 12.08 -15.75 -2.28
C GLN A 150 10.55 -15.89 -2.34
N LEU A 151 9.83 -14.80 -2.61
CA LEU A 151 8.36 -14.78 -2.78
C LEU A 151 8.00 -14.31 -4.19
N PRO A 152 8.11 -15.17 -5.22
CA PRO A 152 7.96 -14.76 -6.62
C PRO A 152 6.55 -14.29 -6.99
N GLU A 153 5.53 -14.67 -6.23
CA GLU A 153 4.14 -14.29 -6.46
C GLU A 153 3.75 -12.96 -5.76
N LEU A 154 4.65 -12.36 -4.97
CA LEU A 154 4.36 -11.13 -4.24
C LEU A 154 4.28 -9.95 -5.20
N LEU A 155 3.16 -9.22 -5.17
CA LEU A 155 2.96 -8.00 -5.94
C LEU A 155 3.30 -6.76 -5.11
N PHE A 156 3.82 -5.74 -5.77
CA PHE A 156 4.27 -4.53 -5.11
C PHE A 156 3.47 -3.30 -5.51
N THR A 157 3.19 -2.44 -4.52
CA THR A 157 2.89 -1.02 -4.73
C THR A 157 4.19 -0.25 -4.52
N THR A 158 4.63 0.48 -5.53
CA THR A 158 5.84 1.29 -5.38
C THR A 158 5.53 2.73 -5.02
N ASP A 159 5.97 3.15 -3.84
CA ASP A 159 6.28 4.54 -3.48
C ASP A 159 7.80 4.65 -3.34
N ILE A 160 8.47 4.82 -4.47
CA ILE A 160 9.93 4.82 -4.51
C ILE A 160 10.54 6.01 -3.77
N SER A 161 9.76 7.04 -3.50
CA SER A 161 10.22 8.20 -2.74
C SER A 161 10.66 7.83 -1.32
N HIS A 162 10.09 6.78 -0.74
CA HIS A 162 10.54 6.24 0.55
C HIS A 162 11.96 5.69 0.49
N TRP A 163 12.31 5.01 -0.60
CA TRP A 163 13.66 4.48 -0.79
C TRP A 163 14.65 5.58 -1.13
N VAL A 164 14.27 6.54 -1.99
CA VAL A 164 15.12 7.71 -2.31
C VAL A 164 15.54 8.43 -1.04
N VAL A 165 14.58 8.72 -0.14
CA VAL A 165 14.87 9.36 1.14
C VAL A 165 15.68 8.45 2.07
N GLY A 166 15.37 7.16 2.11
CA GLY A 166 16.07 6.19 2.99
C GLY A 166 17.50 5.88 2.55
N CYS A 167 17.78 5.92 1.24
CA CYS A 167 19.09 5.68 0.64
C CYS A 167 19.87 6.97 0.36
N GLU A 168 19.23 8.13 0.53
CA GLU A 168 19.79 9.46 0.24
C GLU A 168 20.31 9.62 -1.21
N ARG A 169 19.70 8.89 -2.18
CA ARG A 169 20.04 8.92 -3.59
C ARG A 169 18.89 8.46 -4.48
N LEU A 170 18.92 8.77 -5.78
CA LEU A 170 17.80 8.54 -6.71
C LEU A 170 17.62 7.06 -7.12
N LEU A 171 18.57 6.17 -6.86
CA LEU A 171 18.55 4.75 -7.29
C LEU A 171 18.51 4.60 -8.81
N ASP A 172 19.18 5.47 -9.51
CA ASP A 172 19.30 5.51 -10.97
C ASP A 172 20.65 4.94 -11.48
N ASP A 173 21.50 4.47 -10.57
CA ASP A 173 22.75 3.78 -10.93
C ASP A 173 22.43 2.39 -11.51
N PRO A 174 22.98 2.00 -12.66
CA PRO A 174 22.83 0.67 -13.23
C PRO A 174 23.19 -0.49 -12.28
N ALA A 175 24.03 -0.25 -11.29
CA ALA A 175 24.38 -1.23 -10.25
C ALA A 175 23.26 -1.48 -9.23
N ASP A 176 22.25 -0.63 -9.19
CA ASP A 176 21.09 -0.77 -8.30
C ASP A 176 20.06 -1.80 -8.80
N ASP A 177 20.35 -2.58 -9.80
CA ASP A 177 19.48 -3.56 -10.47
C ASP A 177 18.17 -3.91 -9.73
N LEU A 178 17.12 -3.18 -10.03
CA LEU A 178 15.77 -3.34 -9.43
C LEU A 178 14.85 -4.23 -10.29
N GLY A 179 15.36 -4.94 -11.28
CA GLY A 179 14.58 -5.70 -12.28
C GLY A 179 13.62 -6.71 -11.66
N ASP A 180 14.05 -7.47 -10.65
CA ASP A 180 13.21 -8.45 -9.95
C ASP A 180 12.02 -7.80 -9.22
N PHE A 181 12.17 -6.58 -8.76
CA PHE A 181 11.10 -5.81 -8.14
C PHE A 181 10.18 -5.18 -9.19
N VAL A 182 10.75 -4.44 -10.15
CA VAL A 182 9.99 -3.68 -11.16
C VAL A 182 9.06 -4.57 -11.96
N SER A 183 9.48 -5.80 -12.28
CA SER A 183 8.67 -6.76 -13.05
C SER A 183 7.37 -7.17 -12.35
N ARG A 184 7.24 -6.91 -11.06
CA ARG A 184 6.09 -7.27 -10.21
C ARG A 184 5.39 -6.06 -9.59
N VAL A 185 5.70 -4.85 -10.05
CA VAL A 185 4.98 -3.65 -9.64
C VAL A 185 3.57 -3.69 -10.23
N HIS A 186 2.58 -3.76 -9.36
CA HIS A 186 1.16 -3.75 -9.70
C HIS A 186 0.59 -2.33 -9.70
N HIS A 187 1.09 -1.49 -8.80
CA HIS A 187 0.62 -0.12 -8.60
C HIS A 187 1.77 0.84 -8.34
N ILE A 188 1.63 2.09 -8.79
CA ILE A 188 2.63 3.14 -8.60
C ILE A 188 1.96 4.31 -7.87
N GLN A 189 2.45 4.62 -6.69
CA GLN A 189 2.18 5.88 -6.02
C GLN A 189 3.20 6.92 -6.51
N ALA A 190 2.74 7.83 -7.37
CA ALA A 190 3.58 8.83 -8.03
C ALA A 190 3.87 10.00 -7.08
N ARG A 191 4.71 9.75 -6.09
CA ARG A 191 5.19 10.75 -5.14
C ARG A 191 6.62 11.15 -5.47
N VAL A 192 6.95 12.43 -5.27
CA VAL A 192 8.31 12.95 -5.46
C VAL A 192 9.10 12.86 -4.16
N GLY A 193 10.32 12.36 -4.23
CA GLY A 193 11.33 12.40 -3.17
C GLY A 193 12.56 13.15 -3.64
N TYR A 194 13.34 13.66 -2.71
CA TYR A 194 14.66 14.24 -2.99
C TYR A 194 15.73 13.32 -2.42
N ASP A 195 16.83 13.20 -3.14
CA ASP A 195 18.09 12.77 -2.57
C ASP A 195 18.49 13.79 -1.47
N GLN A 196 18.91 13.31 -0.31
CA GLN A 196 19.28 14.15 0.85
C GLN A 196 18.17 15.13 1.31
N GLY A 197 16.92 14.82 1.07
CA GLY A 197 15.80 15.68 1.41
C GLY A 197 14.52 14.95 1.79
N PRO A 198 13.47 15.69 2.22
CA PRO A 198 12.19 15.09 2.56
C PRO A 198 11.40 14.66 1.33
N GLN A 199 10.42 13.77 1.53
CA GLN A 199 9.38 13.56 0.53
C GLN A 199 8.54 14.81 0.35
N VAL A 200 8.13 15.06 -0.89
CA VAL A 200 7.19 16.15 -1.24
C VAL A 200 5.80 15.57 -1.37
N PRO A 201 4.77 16.25 -0.86
CA PRO A 201 3.38 15.82 -1.01
C PRO A 201 2.94 15.76 -2.46
#